data_1bb09913310c4d3be43b47667ffb08aa
#
_entry.id   1bb09913310c4d3be43b47667ffb08aa
#
_cell.length_a   1.000
_cell.length_b   1.000
_cell.length_c   1.000
_cell.angle_alpha   90.00
_cell.angle_beta   90.00
_cell.angle_gamma   90.00
#
_symmetry.space_group_name_H-M   'P 1'
#
loop_
_entity.id
_entity.type
_entity.pdbx_description
1 polymer ?
#
loop_
_entity_poly.entity_id
_entity_poly.type
_entity_poly.pdbx_seq_one_letter_code
_entity_poly.pdbx_strand_id
1 'polypeptide(L)'
;MIVIMGVSGAGKTSLGKQLSQQTTWPFYDADDFHSKSNKDKMKSGLGLEDSDRKPWLSLLAEKIKEWSKKGEAILACSALKENYRSILSDQNSGITWVVLNGSFELIQARLKNRENHFFDPQLLRSQFSTLELPSYGIFLNVDKPLPELSASLLEKINPSNPPTIGVVGMGVMGQGIALNCAENNFYTAVYNRLAPGEERVIDAFISNNSQFKNVLGFTELSHFIDALERPRKIWLMIKSGSAVDKLIDELLPLLNEGDVIVDGGNSHYLDTQRRVQVLEKRKIVFAGCGVSGGALGARYGASLMFGGSPRAYGLLRPILNLIAAKDALGNPCHAYLGSEGA
;
A
#
# COMPACT_ATOMS: atom_id res chain seq x y z
N MET A 1 -0.22 -8.07 9.89
CA MET A 1 1.07 -8.08 10.65
C MET A 1 1.95 -6.93 10.22
N ILE A 2 2.45 -6.10 11.15
CA ILE A 2 3.34 -4.97 10.87
C ILE A 2 4.77 -5.34 11.25
N VAL A 3 5.73 -5.16 10.34
CA VAL A 3 7.16 -5.34 10.60
C VAL A 3 7.88 -4.00 10.44
N ILE A 4 8.39 -3.46 11.55
CA ILE A 4 9.13 -2.19 11.58
C ILE A 4 10.61 -2.50 11.39
N MET A 5 11.19 -2.05 10.27
CA MET A 5 12.58 -2.30 9.92
C MET A 5 13.45 -1.04 9.93
N GLY A 6 14.75 -1.26 9.95
CA GLY A 6 15.77 -0.19 9.89
C GLY A 6 16.99 -0.49 10.76
N VAL A 7 18.01 0.36 10.67
CA VAL A 7 19.26 0.20 11.41
C VAL A 7 19.06 0.35 12.93
N SER A 8 20.07 -0.04 13.71
CA SER A 8 20.08 0.18 15.16
C SER A 8 20.00 1.70 15.45
N GLY A 9 19.23 2.08 16.47
CA GLY A 9 19.01 3.49 16.80
C GLY A 9 17.95 4.23 15.95
N ALA A 10 17.40 3.62 14.91
CA ALA A 10 16.34 4.24 14.08
C ALA A 10 15.01 4.44 14.84
N GLY A 11 14.79 3.78 15.98
CA GLY A 11 13.59 3.94 16.79
C GLY A 11 12.53 2.85 16.64
N LYS A 12 12.88 1.70 16.07
CA LYS A 12 11.97 0.55 15.83
C LYS A 12 11.17 0.15 17.08
N THR A 13 11.88 -0.14 18.17
CA THR A 13 11.27 -0.57 19.45
C THR A 13 10.40 0.53 20.05
N SER A 14 10.82 1.81 19.96
CA SER A 14 10.04 2.94 20.47
C SER A 14 8.75 3.11 19.71
N LEU A 15 8.80 3.09 18.37
CA LEU A 15 7.62 3.18 17.52
C LEU A 15 6.69 1.98 17.73
N GLY A 16 7.24 0.77 17.79
CA GLY A 16 6.46 -0.45 18.00
C GLY A 16 5.71 -0.47 19.34
N LYS A 17 6.35 -0.05 20.41
CA LYS A 17 5.73 0.07 21.74
C LYS A 17 4.64 1.15 21.76
N GLN A 18 4.87 2.30 21.13
CA GLN A 18 3.87 3.36 21.06
C GLN A 18 2.65 2.93 20.24
N LEU A 19 2.85 2.27 19.11
CA LEU A 19 1.76 1.69 18.32
C LEU A 19 0.97 0.65 19.11
N SER A 20 1.66 -0.25 19.82
CA SER A 20 1.02 -1.26 20.67
C SER A 20 0.12 -0.63 21.74
N GLN A 21 0.55 0.47 22.35
CA GLN A 21 -0.28 1.22 23.31
C GLN A 21 -1.51 1.87 22.69
N GLN A 22 -1.39 2.34 21.44
CA GLN A 22 -2.47 3.03 20.72
C GLN A 22 -3.48 2.05 20.09
N THR A 23 -3.01 0.86 19.69
CA THR A 23 -3.83 -0.11 18.93
C THR A 23 -4.25 -1.33 19.74
N THR A 24 -3.67 -1.55 20.91
CA THR A 24 -3.77 -2.80 21.69
C THR A 24 -3.16 -4.04 21.01
N TRP A 25 -2.52 -3.89 19.84
CA TRP A 25 -1.85 -4.97 19.14
C TRP A 25 -0.59 -5.41 19.89
N PRO A 26 -0.32 -6.71 20.05
CA PRO A 26 0.88 -7.19 20.74
C PRO A 26 2.15 -6.76 20.00
N PHE A 27 3.15 -6.33 20.78
CA PHE A 27 4.47 -5.94 20.29
C PHE A 27 5.50 -7.02 20.62
N TYR A 28 6.33 -7.34 19.64
CA TYR A 28 7.47 -8.26 19.76
C TYR A 28 8.75 -7.57 19.27
N ASP A 29 9.87 -7.86 19.93
CA ASP A 29 11.20 -7.45 19.47
C ASP A 29 11.95 -8.70 18.95
N ALA A 30 12.40 -8.65 17.70
CA ALA A 30 13.09 -9.76 17.06
C ALA A 30 14.39 -10.16 17.79
N ASP A 31 15.01 -9.20 18.50
CA ASP A 31 16.24 -9.43 19.26
C ASP A 31 16.01 -10.39 20.43
N ASP A 32 14.78 -10.51 20.94
CA ASP A 32 14.43 -11.45 22.01
C ASP A 32 14.56 -12.91 21.58
N PHE A 33 14.42 -13.17 20.28
CA PHE A 33 14.40 -14.50 19.67
C PHE A 33 15.77 -15.01 19.22
N HIS A 34 16.85 -14.22 19.39
CA HIS A 34 18.21 -14.70 19.13
C HIS A 34 18.61 -15.82 20.11
N SER A 35 19.33 -16.81 19.57
CA SER A 35 19.96 -17.86 20.37
C SER A 35 20.94 -17.28 21.42
N LYS A 36 21.22 -18.03 22.46
CA LYS A 36 22.22 -17.62 23.47
C LYS A 36 23.58 -17.34 22.81
N SER A 37 24.00 -18.20 21.88
CA SER A 37 25.26 -18.02 21.14
C SER A 37 25.27 -16.67 20.35
N ASN A 38 24.18 -16.33 19.64
CA ASN A 38 24.10 -15.07 18.93
C ASN A 38 24.11 -13.86 19.88
N LYS A 39 23.40 -13.96 21.01
CA LYS A 39 23.40 -12.91 22.04
C LYS A 39 24.80 -12.70 22.65
N ASP A 40 25.53 -13.77 22.91
CA ASP A 40 26.91 -13.72 23.46
C ASP A 40 27.87 -13.13 22.40
N LYS A 41 27.73 -13.50 21.11
CA LYS A 41 28.52 -12.94 19.99
C LYS A 41 28.27 -11.44 19.84
N MET A 42 27.04 -10.99 19.88
CA MET A 42 26.68 -9.55 19.84
C MET A 42 27.20 -8.79 21.06
N LYS A 43 27.14 -9.36 22.26
CA LYS A 43 27.68 -8.72 23.48
C LYS A 43 29.19 -8.53 23.43
N SER A 44 29.91 -9.40 22.74
CA SER A 44 31.37 -9.28 22.56
C SER A 44 31.74 -8.27 21.42
N GLY A 45 30.75 -7.56 20.85
CA GLY A 45 30.98 -6.56 19.80
C GLY A 45 31.16 -7.16 18.39
N LEU A 46 30.94 -8.48 18.24
CA LEU A 46 31.06 -9.16 16.96
C LEU A 46 29.74 -9.11 16.18
N GLY A 47 29.81 -8.74 14.91
CA GLY A 47 28.65 -8.81 14.00
C GLY A 47 28.22 -10.27 13.74
N LEU A 48 26.92 -10.48 13.58
CA LEU A 48 26.41 -11.78 13.14
C LEU A 48 26.61 -11.94 11.63
N GLU A 49 26.98 -13.14 11.20
CA GLU A 49 27.03 -13.52 9.79
C GLU A 49 25.66 -14.03 9.30
N ASP A 50 25.50 -14.21 7.98
CA ASP A 50 24.25 -14.70 7.40
C ASP A 50 23.91 -16.13 7.89
N SER A 51 24.94 -16.95 8.14
CA SER A 51 24.81 -18.29 8.73
C SER A 51 24.25 -18.27 10.16
N ASP A 52 24.67 -17.27 10.98
CA ASP A 52 24.14 -17.08 12.33
C ASP A 52 22.68 -16.64 12.33
N ARG A 53 22.28 -15.86 11.30
CA ARG A 53 20.93 -15.28 11.18
C ARG A 53 19.91 -16.25 10.62
N LYS A 54 20.29 -17.16 9.73
CA LYS A 54 19.36 -18.05 9.03
C LYS A 54 18.41 -18.81 9.96
N PRO A 55 18.87 -19.50 11.04
CA PRO A 55 17.96 -20.18 11.97
C PRO A 55 17.02 -19.21 12.70
N TRP A 56 17.51 -18.03 13.06
CA TRP A 56 16.72 -17.00 13.73
C TRP A 56 15.66 -16.42 12.81
N LEU A 57 15.96 -16.14 11.52
CA LEU A 57 14.99 -15.69 10.52
C LEU A 57 13.90 -16.74 10.26
N SER A 58 14.28 -18.02 10.18
CA SER A 58 13.31 -19.10 10.02
C SER A 58 12.36 -19.20 11.23
N LEU A 59 12.88 -19.09 12.44
CA LEU A 59 12.06 -19.04 13.66
C LEU A 59 11.10 -17.84 13.65
N LEU A 60 11.57 -16.67 13.25
CA LEU A 60 10.72 -15.48 13.16
C LEU A 60 9.63 -15.63 12.09
N ALA A 61 9.93 -16.24 10.94
CA ALA A 61 8.93 -16.51 9.91
C ALA A 61 7.80 -17.41 10.43
N GLU A 62 8.14 -18.46 11.19
CA GLU A 62 7.15 -19.31 11.86
C GLU A 62 6.32 -18.53 12.90
N LYS A 63 6.98 -17.68 13.69
CA LYS A 63 6.30 -16.83 14.69
C LYS A 63 5.37 -15.81 14.02
N ILE A 64 5.78 -15.16 12.95
CA ILE A 64 4.93 -14.26 12.15
C ILE A 64 3.67 -14.98 11.70
N LYS A 65 3.81 -16.22 11.18
CA LYS A 65 2.67 -17.05 10.76
C LYS A 65 1.75 -17.40 11.94
N GLU A 66 2.30 -17.68 13.11
CA GLU A 66 1.52 -17.93 14.32
C GLU A 66 0.76 -16.69 14.78
N TRP A 67 1.44 -15.53 14.84
CA TRP A 67 0.84 -14.28 15.30
C TRP A 67 -0.22 -13.77 14.35
N SER A 68 0.02 -13.80 13.03
CA SER A 68 -0.93 -13.38 12.01
C SER A 68 -2.27 -14.15 12.05
N LYS A 69 -2.26 -15.40 12.53
CA LYS A 69 -3.49 -16.17 12.74
C LYS A 69 -4.32 -15.71 13.95
N LYS A 70 -3.66 -15.03 14.91
CA LYS A 70 -4.32 -14.52 16.13
C LYS A 70 -4.85 -13.09 15.97
N GLY A 71 -4.50 -12.42 14.88
CA GLY A 71 -4.89 -11.04 14.59
C GLY A 71 -3.68 -10.16 14.25
N GLU A 72 -3.87 -8.84 14.37
CA GLU A 72 -2.79 -7.90 14.12
C GLU A 72 -1.73 -7.92 15.21
N ALA A 73 -0.46 -7.82 14.80
CA ALA A 73 0.68 -7.76 15.70
C ALA A 73 1.80 -6.89 15.10
N ILE A 74 2.72 -6.44 15.94
CA ILE A 74 3.83 -5.56 15.58
C ILE A 74 5.15 -6.26 15.91
N LEU A 75 6.07 -6.32 14.95
CA LEU A 75 7.43 -6.85 15.15
C LEU A 75 8.46 -5.76 14.82
N ALA A 76 9.37 -5.45 15.75
CA ALA A 76 10.59 -4.71 15.46
C ALA A 76 11.67 -5.68 15.00
N CYS A 77 12.20 -5.50 13.78
CA CYS A 77 13.27 -6.34 13.23
C CYS A 77 14.20 -5.49 12.35
N SER A 78 15.51 -5.71 12.42
CA SER A 78 16.43 -4.95 11.55
C SER A 78 16.18 -5.20 10.06
N ALA A 79 16.02 -6.45 9.65
CA ALA A 79 15.66 -6.92 8.28
C ALA A 79 16.39 -6.16 7.14
N LEU A 80 17.72 -5.93 7.29
CA LEU A 80 18.48 -5.00 6.46
C LEU A 80 18.64 -5.44 5.01
N LYS A 81 18.70 -6.75 4.72
CA LYS A 81 18.85 -7.30 3.37
C LYS A 81 17.50 -7.77 2.81
N GLU A 82 17.33 -7.68 1.49
CA GLU A 82 16.14 -8.19 0.82
C GLU A 82 15.94 -9.70 1.05
N ASN A 83 17.02 -10.46 1.04
CA ASN A 83 16.96 -11.89 1.33
C ASN A 83 16.40 -12.19 2.74
N TYR A 84 16.67 -11.35 3.74
CA TYR A 84 16.07 -11.53 5.07
C TYR A 84 14.57 -11.25 5.06
N ARG A 85 14.15 -10.21 4.35
CA ARG A 85 12.74 -9.87 4.18
C ARG A 85 11.98 -10.95 3.42
N SER A 86 12.60 -11.51 2.37
CA SER A 86 12.04 -12.65 1.63
C SER A 86 11.80 -13.86 2.52
N ILE A 87 12.77 -14.21 3.40
CA ILE A 87 12.61 -15.32 4.35
C ILE A 87 11.45 -15.06 5.32
N LEU A 88 11.32 -13.82 5.84
CA LEU A 88 10.24 -13.47 6.76
C LEU A 88 8.88 -13.45 6.07
N SER A 89 8.84 -13.11 4.78
CA SER A 89 7.62 -13.08 3.96
C SER A 89 7.27 -14.46 3.38
N ASP A 90 8.19 -15.42 3.41
CA ASP A 90 7.92 -16.76 2.90
C ASP A 90 6.74 -17.38 3.63
N GLN A 91 5.71 -17.80 2.88
CA GLN A 91 4.45 -18.33 3.41
C GLN A 91 3.65 -17.35 4.31
N ASN A 92 4.03 -16.07 4.37
CA ASN A 92 3.39 -15.03 5.16
C ASN A 92 2.85 -13.91 4.25
N SER A 93 1.70 -14.12 3.63
CA SER A 93 0.97 -13.05 2.93
C SER A 93 0.41 -12.04 3.94
N GLY A 94 0.51 -10.74 3.64
CA GLY A 94 -0.08 -9.69 4.48
C GLY A 94 0.86 -9.07 5.52
N ILE A 95 2.19 -9.09 5.27
CA ILE A 95 3.13 -8.27 6.05
C ILE A 95 3.13 -6.84 5.52
N THR A 96 2.81 -5.89 6.41
CA THR A 96 3.02 -4.46 6.17
C THR A 96 4.41 -4.07 6.64
N TRP A 97 5.32 -3.82 5.68
CA TRP A 97 6.66 -3.36 5.98
C TRP A 97 6.68 -1.86 6.28
N VAL A 98 7.26 -1.48 7.41
CA VAL A 98 7.46 -0.09 7.82
C VAL A 98 8.96 0.19 7.88
N VAL A 99 9.43 1.05 7.00
CA VAL A 99 10.85 1.36 6.84
C VAL A 99 11.19 2.65 7.58
N LEU A 100 11.97 2.55 8.65
CA LEU A 100 12.48 3.71 9.36
C LEU A 100 13.73 4.23 8.64
N ASN A 101 13.58 5.33 7.92
CA ASN A 101 14.63 5.97 7.14
C ASN A 101 15.14 7.24 7.83
N GLY A 102 16.46 7.38 7.93
CA GLY A 102 17.12 8.56 8.50
C GLY A 102 18.58 8.62 8.10
N SER A 103 19.17 9.82 8.17
CA SER A 103 20.60 9.97 7.86
C SER A 103 21.48 9.30 8.91
N PHE A 104 22.68 8.94 8.49
CA PHE A 104 23.68 8.35 9.38
C PHE A 104 23.97 9.28 10.57
N GLU A 105 24.13 10.58 10.31
CA GLU A 105 24.46 11.61 11.31
C GLU A 105 23.37 11.72 12.38
N LEU A 106 22.10 11.74 11.94
CA LEU A 106 20.95 11.81 12.86
C LEU A 106 20.90 10.59 13.78
N ILE A 107 21.03 9.39 13.22
CA ILE A 107 20.96 8.14 13.99
C ILE A 107 22.16 7.99 14.90
N GLN A 108 23.35 8.37 14.44
CA GLN A 108 24.56 8.39 15.25
C GLN A 108 24.42 9.35 16.45
N ALA A 109 23.90 10.56 16.23
CA ALA A 109 23.65 11.53 17.32
C ALA A 109 22.68 10.97 18.38
N ARG A 110 21.60 10.29 17.93
CA ARG A 110 20.63 9.63 18.84
C ARG A 110 21.27 8.53 19.67
N LEU A 111 22.13 7.71 19.07
CA LEU A 111 22.81 6.62 19.76
C LEU A 111 23.83 7.15 20.77
N LYS A 112 24.55 8.24 20.48
CA LYS A 112 25.51 8.88 21.41
C LYS A 112 24.79 9.45 22.65
N ASN A 113 23.58 9.95 22.51
CA ASN A 113 22.80 10.56 23.60
C ASN A 113 22.00 9.55 24.42
N ARG A 114 22.14 8.23 24.16
CA ARG A 114 21.43 7.20 24.88
C ARG A 114 22.18 6.79 26.13
N GLU A 115 21.62 7.07 27.28
CA GLU A 115 22.20 6.63 28.57
C GLU A 115 22.26 5.11 28.68
N ASN A 116 23.33 4.56 29.25
CA ASN A 116 23.54 3.12 29.50
C ASN A 116 23.62 2.23 28.27
N HIS A 117 23.98 2.73 27.10
CA HIS A 117 24.19 1.89 25.92
C HIS A 117 25.60 2.09 25.36
N PHE A 118 26.41 1.02 25.35
CA PHE A 118 27.68 1.03 24.62
C PHE A 118 27.38 1.16 23.13
N PHE A 119 27.81 2.26 22.54
CA PHE A 119 27.64 2.54 21.13
C PHE A 119 28.94 2.35 20.37
N ASP A 120 28.97 1.41 19.44
CA ASP A 120 30.05 1.25 18.49
C ASP A 120 29.69 1.93 17.16
N PRO A 121 30.37 3.05 16.79
CA PRO A 121 30.14 3.71 15.50
C PRO A 121 30.44 2.82 14.29
N GLN A 122 31.35 1.85 14.42
CA GLN A 122 31.70 0.93 13.34
C GLN A 122 30.54 -0.02 13.02
N LEU A 123 29.83 -0.47 14.06
CA LEU A 123 28.65 -1.33 13.89
C LEU A 123 27.54 -0.60 13.13
N LEU A 124 27.29 0.68 13.43
CA LEU A 124 26.32 1.47 12.70
C LEU A 124 26.71 1.66 11.22
N ARG A 125 27.98 1.96 10.93
CA ARG A 125 28.50 2.07 9.56
C ARG A 125 28.30 0.78 8.78
N SER A 126 28.61 -0.37 9.40
CA SER A 126 28.38 -1.69 8.82
C SER A 126 26.90 -1.94 8.51
N GLN A 127 25.99 -1.51 9.39
CA GLN A 127 24.54 -1.66 9.15
C GLN A 127 24.06 -0.78 7.99
N PHE A 128 24.55 0.45 7.87
CA PHE A 128 24.22 1.31 6.74
C PHE A 128 24.77 0.77 5.41
N SER A 129 25.98 0.21 5.40
CA SER A 129 26.53 -0.43 4.19
C SER A 129 25.83 -1.72 3.80
N THR A 130 25.17 -2.38 4.76
CA THR A 130 24.42 -3.62 4.53
C THR A 130 22.96 -3.35 4.19
N LEU A 131 22.45 -2.14 4.48
CA LEU A 131 21.05 -1.80 4.29
C LEU A 131 20.67 -1.73 2.81
N GLU A 132 19.86 -2.66 2.39
CA GLU A 132 19.18 -2.67 1.10
C GLU A 132 17.77 -2.09 1.31
N LEU A 133 17.56 -0.84 0.90
CA LEU A 133 16.23 -0.23 1.00
C LEU A 133 15.26 -0.95 0.06
N PRO A 134 14.10 -1.43 0.55
CA PRO A 134 13.10 -2.02 -0.32
C PRO A 134 12.45 -0.96 -1.22
N SER A 135 11.94 -1.39 -2.36
CA SER A 135 11.11 -0.53 -3.23
C SER A 135 9.63 -0.51 -2.81
N TYR A 136 9.30 -1.17 -1.71
CA TYR A 136 7.94 -1.35 -1.17
C TYR A 136 7.88 -0.98 0.32
N GLY A 137 6.67 -0.90 0.86
CA GLY A 137 6.43 -0.61 2.28
C GLY A 137 6.16 0.86 2.57
N ILE A 138 5.91 1.16 3.84
CA ILE A 138 5.62 2.50 4.34
C ILE A 138 6.92 3.13 4.85
N PHE A 139 7.44 4.13 4.13
CA PHE A 139 8.62 4.86 4.56
C PHE A 139 8.26 5.96 5.55
N LEU A 140 8.97 5.97 6.69
CA LEU A 140 8.87 7.01 7.71
C LEU A 140 10.23 7.68 7.89
N ASN A 141 10.28 8.99 7.70
CA ASN A 141 11.48 9.76 7.98
C ASN A 141 11.61 9.99 9.48
N VAL A 142 12.67 9.43 10.08
CA VAL A 142 12.87 9.44 11.53
C VAL A 142 13.36 10.77 12.10
N ASP A 143 13.48 11.84 11.31
CA ASP A 143 13.74 13.19 11.81
C ASP A 143 12.55 13.77 12.59
N LYS A 144 11.35 13.24 12.34
CA LYS A 144 10.13 13.63 13.01
C LYS A 144 10.02 13.08 14.45
N PRO A 145 9.30 13.79 15.35
CA PRO A 145 8.99 13.28 16.68
C PRO A 145 8.19 11.96 16.64
N LEU A 146 8.43 11.10 17.62
CA LEU A 146 7.78 9.79 17.71
C LEU A 146 6.24 9.83 17.67
N PRO A 147 5.55 10.80 18.33
CA PRO A 147 4.09 10.90 18.20
C PRO A 147 3.61 11.20 16.78
N GLU A 148 4.33 12.03 16.03
CA GLU A 148 4.00 12.31 14.62
C GLU A 148 4.23 11.09 13.72
N LEU A 149 5.31 10.33 13.96
CA LEU A 149 5.57 9.09 13.23
C LEU A 149 4.47 8.06 13.46
N SER A 150 4.05 7.88 14.72
CA SER A 150 3.00 6.92 15.04
C SER A 150 1.64 7.33 14.47
N ALA A 151 1.27 8.62 14.57
CA ALA A 151 0.04 9.14 13.98
C ALA A 151 0.02 8.99 12.45
N SER A 152 1.13 9.35 11.78
CA SER A 152 1.27 9.19 10.33
C SER A 152 1.21 7.72 9.90
N LEU A 153 1.75 6.81 10.70
CA LEU A 153 1.68 5.39 10.41
C LEU A 153 0.25 4.85 10.60
N LEU A 154 -0.40 5.21 11.71
CA LEU A 154 -1.78 4.78 11.98
C LEU A 154 -2.74 5.24 10.89
N GLU A 155 -2.59 6.48 10.40
CA GLU A 155 -3.39 6.99 9.29
C GLU A 155 -3.19 6.19 7.99
N LYS A 156 -1.98 5.70 7.75
CA LYS A 156 -1.67 4.90 6.55
C LYS A 156 -2.13 3.44 6.65
N ILE A 157 -2.12 2.85 7.84
CA ILE A 157 -2.52 1.45 8.04
C ILE A 157 -4.00 1.30 8.43
N ASN A 158 -4.60 2.34 8.99
CA ASN A 158 -6.01 2.39 9.37
C ASN A 158 -6.51 3.84 9.22
N PRO A 159 -6.77 4.28 7.99
CA PRO A 159 -7.18 5.66 7.76
C PRO A 159 -8.50 5.97 8.47
N SER A 160 -8.56 7.10 9.14
CA SER A 160 -9.77 7.60 9.83
C SER A 160 -10.94 7.72 8.87
N ASN A 161 -10.63 8.04 7.60
CA ASN A 161 -11.57 8.03 6.47
C ASN A 161 -11.01 7.05 5.43
N PRO A 162 -11.58 5.84 5.31
CA PRO A 162 -11.15 4.89 4.29
C PRO A 162 -11.37 5.49 2.89
N PRO A 163 -10.47 5.24 1.93
CA PRO A 163 -10.64 5.71 0.57
C PRO A 163 -11.97 5.25 -0.04
N THR A 164 -12.70 6.22 -0.58
CA THR A 164 -14.01 6.02 -1.21
C THR A 164 -13.89 5.33 -2.57
N ILE A 165 -12.75 5.52 -3.24
CA ILE A 165 -12.45 4.95 -4.56
C ILE A 165 -11.00 4.55 -4.67
N GLY A 166 -10.74 3.42 -5.33
CA GLY A 166 -9.41 2.97 -5.71
C GLY A 166 -9.18 3.13 -7.21
N VAL A 167 -8.02 3.64 -7.61
CA VAL A 167 -7.61 3.74 -9.01
C VAL A 167 -6.40 2.84 -9.24
N VAL A 168 -6.52 1.93 -10.20
CA VAL A 168 -5.47 0.96 -10.56
C VAL A 168 -4.87 1.31 -11.91
N GLY A 169 -3.54 1.37 -11.97
CA GLY A 169 -2.80 1.73 -13.19
C GLY A 169 -2.53 3.23 -13.26
N MET A 170 -1.34 3.61 -12.81
CA MET A 170 -0.93 5.01 -12.66
C MET A 170 -0.19 5.54 -13.89
N GLY A 171 -0.68 5.20 -15.09
CA GLY A 171 -0.36 5.91 -16.34
C GLY A 171 -1.02 7.31 -16.35
N VAL A 172 -0.83 8.05 -17.44
CA VAL A 172 -1.30 9.45 -17.55
C VAL A 172 -2.79 9.60 -17.24
N MET A 173 -3.63 8.70 -17.76
CA MET A 173 -5.07 8.73 -17.53
C MET A 173 -5.44 8.40 -16.09
N GLY A 174 -4.81 7.36 -15.49
CA GLY A 174 -5.07 6.96 -14.12
C GLY A 174 -4.67 8.04 -13.11
N GLN A 175 -3.52 8.66 -13.32
CA GLN A 175 -3.10 9.82 -12.52
C GLN A 175 -4.12 10.96 -12.63
N GLY A 176 -4.61 11.24 -13.85
CA GLY A 176 -5.63 12.26 -14.08
C GLY A 176 -6.92 12.00 -13.30
N ILE A 177 -7.48 10.78 -13.41
CA ILE A 177 -8.69 10.37 -12.68
C ILE A 177 -8.47 10.45 -11.15
N ALA A 178 -7.33 9.96 -10.66
CA ALA A 178 -7.03 9.99 -9.23
C ALA A 178 -6.97 11.41 -8.67
N LEU A 179 -6.30 12.33 -9.39
CA LEU A 179 -6.23 13.73 -8.98
C LEU A 179 -7.58 14.45 -9.11
N ASN A 180 -8.37 14.12 -10.12
CA ASN A 180 -9.72 14.65 -10.28
C ASN A 180 -10.62 14.21 -9.10
N CYS A 181 -10.58 12.94 -8.72
CA CYS A 181 -11.28 12.45 -7.52
C CYS A 181 -10.82 13.20 -6.26
N ALA A 182 -9.50 13.34 -6.07
CA ALA A 182 -8.94 13.99 -4.89
C ALA A 182 -9.32 15.48 -4.81
N GLU A 183 -9.31 16.20 -5.92
CA GLU A 183 -9.72 17.61 -6.00
C GLU A 183 -11.20 17.81 -5.67
N ASN A 184 -12.04 16.83 -6.00
CA ASN A 184 -13.44 16.77 -5.62
C ASN A 184 -13.69 16.18 -4.21
N ASN A 185 -12.65 16.17 -3.37
CA ASN A 185 -12.67 15.76 -1.96
C ASN A 185 -12.98 14.26 -1.72
N PHE A 186 -12.83 13.39 -2.73
CA PHE A 186 -12.87 11.96 -2.48
C PHE A 186 -11.54 11.46 -1.89
N TYR A 187 -11.62 10.69 -0.82
CA TYR A 187 -10.47 9.91 -0.37
C TYR A 187 -10.18 8.84 -1.41
N THR A 188 -8.99 8.90 -1.98
CA THR A 188 -8.61 8.13 -3.17
C THR A 188 -7.41 7.25 -2.87
N ALA A 189 -7.53 5.94 -3.05
CA ALA A 189 -6.40 5.03 -3.09
C ALA A 189 -5.88 4.90 -4.51
N VAL A 190 -4.57 4.87 -4.69
CA VAL A 190 -3.93 4.62 -5.98
C VAL A 190 -3.00 3.43 -5.90
N TYR A 191 -3.05 2.57 -6.91
CA TYR A 191 -2.23 1.38 -6.98
C TYR A 191 -1.53 1.28 -8.34
N ASN A 192 -0.23 1.01 -8.30
CA ASN A 192 0.52 0.53 -9.46
C ASN A 192 1.39 -0.66 -9.04
N ARG A 193 1.40 -1.70 -9.85
CA ARG A 193 2.25 -2.87 -9.62
C ARG A 193 3.72 -2.48 -9.68
N LEU A 194 4.57 -3.21 -8.99
CA LEU A 194 6.00 -3.14 -9.17
C LEU A 194 6.38 -3.91 -10.44
N ALA A 195 6.90 -3.19 -11.43
CA ALA A 195 7.40 -3.77 -12.67
C ALA A 195 8.69 -3.06 -13.07
N PRO A 196 9.58 -3.69 -13.87
CA PRO A 196 10.80 -3.06 -14.34
C PRO A 196 10.51 -1.71 -15.01
N GLY A 197 11.11 -0.64 -14.48
CA GLY A 197 10.90 0.75 -14.90
C GLY A 197 9.68 1.45 -14.32
N GLU A 198 8.86 0.79 -13.50
CA GLU A 198 7.67 1.35 -12.84
C GLU A 198 7.77 1.39 -11.30
N GLU A 199 8.95 1.05 -10.74
CA GLU A 199 9.13 0.88 -9.29
C GLU A 199 8.86 2.15 -8.48
N ARG A 200 9.02 3.32 -9.09
CA ARG A 200 8.89 4.63 -8.43
C ARG A 200 7.62 5.40 -8.81
N VAL A 201 6.72 4.81 -9.58
CA VAL A 201 5.52 5.49 -10.09
C VAL A 201 4.65 6.02 -8.95
N ILE A 202 4.40 5.22 -7.93
CA ILE A 202 3.58 5.63 -6.77
C ILE A 202 4.29 6.69 -5.94
N ASP A 203 5.57 6.49 -5.61
CA ASP A 203 6.33 7.45 -4.80
C ASP A 203 6.46 8.81 -5.50
N ALA A 204 6.75 8.80 -6.80
CA ALA A 204 6.82 10.01 -7.60
C ALA A 204 5.45 10.71 -7.67
N PHE A 205 4.37 9.96 -7.87
CA PHE A 205 3.02 10.51 -7.92
C PHE A 205 2.64 11.18 -6.60
N ILE A 206 2.83 10.52 -5.47
CA ILE A 206 2.52 11.07 -4.13
C ILE A 206 3.39 12.29 -3.83
N SER A 207 4.70 12.21 -4.12
CA SER A 207 5.63 13.33 -3.87
C SER A 207 5.28 14.57 -4.69
N ASN A 208 4.99 14.39 -5.97
CA ASN A 208 4.64 15.50 -6.88
C ASN A 208 3.26 16.11 -6.59
N ASN A 209 2.41 15.41 -5.83
CA ASN A 209 1.05 15.82 -5.52
C ASN A 209 0.79 15.90 -4.01
N SER A 210 1.80 16.24 -3.23
CA SER A 210 1.78 16.26 -1.75
C SER A 210 0.77 17.22 -1.14
N GLN A 211 0.19 18.14 -1.91
CA GLN A 211 -0.92 19.02 -1.54
C GLN A 211 -2.24 18.24 -1.30
N PHE A 212 -2.43 17.11 -1.98
CA PHE A 212 -3.62 16.27 -1.81
C PHE A 212 -3.41 15.29 -0.65
N LYS A 213 -3.88 15.67 0.56
CA LYS A 213 -3.77 14.82 1.76
C LYS A 213 -4.75 13.66 1.79
N ASN A 214 -5.70 13.65 0.88
CA ASN A 214 -6.74 12.64 0.68
C ASN A 214 -6.37 11.59 -0.40
N VAL A 215 -5.07 11.44 -0.73
CA VAL A 215 -4.58 10.41 -1.65
C VAL A 215 -3.60 9.49 -0.94
N LEU A 216 -3.85 8.18 -1.00
CA LEU A 216 -3.00 7.13 -0.45
C LEU A 216 -2.42 6.27 -1.58
N GLY A 217 -1.10 6.06 -1.58
CA GLY A 217 -0.39 5.28 -2.59
C GLY A 217 -0.05 3.87 -2.10
N PHE A 218 -0.22 2.87 -2.99
CA PHE A 218 0.03 1.46 -2.71
C PHE A 218 0.79 0.81 -3.86
N THR A 219 1.69 -0.09 -3.52
CA THR A 219 2.39 -0.99 -4.45
C THR A 219 2.04 -2.47 -4.21
N GLU A 220 1.38 -2.77 -3.09
CA GLU A 220 0.86 -4.10 -2.76
C GLU A 220 -0.66 -4.14 -2.94
N LEU A 221 -1.14 -5.08 -3.78
CA LEU A 221 -2.55 -5.15 -4.16
C LEU A 221 -3.46 -5.45 -2.97
N SER A 222 -3.05 -6.34 -2.06
CA SER A 222 -3.80 -6.68 -0.86
C SER A 222 -4.00 -5.46 0.04
N HIS A 223 -2.94 -4.69 0.30
CA HIS A 223 -3.01 -3.49 1.13
C HIS A 223 -3.89 -2.40 0.50
N PHE A 224 -3.82 -2.26 -0.84
CA PHE A 224 -4.69 -1.35 -1.57
C PHE A 224 -6.17 -1.72 -1.38
N ILE A 225 -6.51 -3.00 -1.54
CA ILE A 225 -7.89 -3.49 -1.40
C ILE A 225 -8.39 -3.37 0.04
N ASP A 226 -7.54 -3.68 1.03
CA ASP A 226 -7.92 -3.63 2.44
C ASP A 226 -8.15 -2.19 2.94
N ALA A 227 -7.49 -1.20 2.33
CA ALA A 227 -7.69 0.20 2.66
C ALA A 227 -9.04 0.77 2.21
N LEU A 228 -9.68 0.19 1.18
CA LEU A 228 -10.90 0.74 0.59
C LEU A 228 -12.15 0.53 1.46
N GLU A 229 -13.02 1.54 1.51
CA GLU A 229 -14.36 1.40 2.12
C GLU A 229 -15.22 0.38 1.36
N ARG A 230 -16.09 -0.33 2.09
CA ARG A 230 -17.03 -1.30 1.49
C ARG A 230 -18.42 -0.68 1.26
N PRO A 231 -19.09 -1.05 0.15
CA PRO A 231 -18.59 -1.84 -0.97
C PRO A 231 -17.48 -1.11 -1.72
N ARG A 232 -16.41 -1.83 -2.00
CA ARG A 232 -15.23 -1.26 -2.66
C ARG A 232 -15.57 -0.82 -4.07
N LYS A 233 -14.99 0.30 -4.50
CA LYS A 233 -15.13 0.87 -5.85
C LYS A 233 -13.73 0.96 -6.46
N ILE A 234 -13.44 0.12 -7.44
CA ILE A 234 -12.11 -0.04 -8.02
C ILE A 234 -12.18 0.33 -9.50
N TRP A 235 -11.47 1.41 -9.86
CA TRP A 235 -11.44 1.93 -11.23
C TRP A 235 -10.12 1.52 -11.90
N LEU A 236 -10.23 0.69 -12.95
CA LEU A 236 -9.09 0.20 -13.71
C LEU A 236 -8.75 1.17 -14.84
N MET A 237 -7.52 1.66 -14.87
CA MET A 237 -6.94 2.49 -15.94
C MET A 237 -5.69 1.81 -16.50
N ILE A 238 -5.84 0.55 -16.90
CA ILE A 238 -4.80 -0.30 -17.46
C ILE A 238 -5.07 -0.63 -18.91
N LYS A 239 -4.08 -1.23 -19.58
CA LYS A 239 -4.25 -1.69 -20.97
C LYS A 239 -5.36 -2.73 -21.05
N SER A 240 -6.28 -2.55 -22.02
CA SER A 240 -7.37 -3.50 -22.32
C SER A 240 -6.87 -4.88 -22.76
N GLY A 241 -7.75 -5.86 -22.72
CA GLY A 241 -7.48 -7.24 -23.09
C GLY A 241 -7.03 -8.10 -21.92
N SER A 242 -6.09 -9.02 -22.14
CA SER A 242 -5.67 -10.02 -21.14
C SER A 242 -5.07 -9.43 -19.86
N ALA A 243 -4.60 -8.18 -19.88
CA ALA A 243 -4.10 -7.51 -18.68
C ALA A 243 -5.23 -7.28 -17.66
N VAL A 244 -6.43 -6.96 -18.14
CA VAL A 244 -7.62 -6.79 -17.27
C VAL A 244 -8.03 -8.14 -16.69
N ASP A 245 -8.03 -9.21 -17.48
CA ASP A 245 -8.38 -10.55 -17.01
C ASP A 245 -7.42 -11.04 -15.92
N LYS A 246 -6.11 -10.87 -16.12
CA LYS A 246 -5.10 -11.22 -15.10
C LYS A 246 -5.28 -10.45 -13.80
N LEU A 247 -5.53 -9.14 -13.89
CA LEU A 247 -5.76 -8.34 -12.70
C LEU A 247 -7.06 -8.75 -11.98
N ILE A 248 -8.12 -9.10 -12.72
CA ILE A 248 -9.35 -9.63 -12.14
C ILE A 248 -9.06 -10.92 -11.35
N ASP A 249 -8.26 -11.84 -11.91
CA ASP A 249 -7.88 -13.09 -11.23
C ASP A 249 -7.10 -12.81 -9.93
N GLU A 250 -6.24 -11.81 -9.91
CA GLU A 250 -5.50 -11.36 -8.71
C GLU A 250 -6.41 -10.69 -7.67
N LEU A 251 -7.42 -9.94 -8.12
CA LEU A 251 -8.39 -9.25 -7.27
C LEU A 251 -9.40 -10.19 -6.62
N LEU A 252 -9.85 -11.22 -7.36
CA LEU A 252 -10.94 -12.11 -6.94
C LEU A 252 -10.80 -12.68 -5.52
N PRO A 253 -9.63 -13.17 -5.06
CA PRO A 253 -9.46 -13.69 -3.71
C PRO A 253 -9.52 -12.60 -2.61
N LEU A 254 -9.40 -11.33 -2.99
CA LEU A 254 -9.37 -10.18 -2.08
C LEU A 254 -10.70 -9.45 -1.96
N LEU A 255 -11.63 -9.71 -2.91
CA LEU A 255 -12.91 -9.00 -3.01
C LEU A 255 -14.03 -9.72 -2.26
N ASN A 256 -15.04 -8.94 -1.91
CA ASN A 256 -16.25 -9.42 -1.24
C ASN A 256 -17.50 -9.18 -2.10
N GLU A 257 -18.57 -9.88 -1.77
CA GLU A 257 -19.90 -9.67 -2.38
C GLU A 257 -20.28 -8.18 -2.33
N GLY A 258 -20.67 -7.64 -3.48
CA GLY A 258 -21.11 -6.26 -3.63
C GLY A 258 -20.01 -5.27 -4.00
N ASP A 259 -18.71 -5.67 -3.98
CA ASP A 259 -17.63 -4.84 -4.48
C ASP A 259 -17.77 -4.58 -5.99
N VAL A 260 -17.32 -3.43 -6.45
CA VAL A 260 -17.49 -2.94 -7.82
C VAL A 260 -16.14 -2.75 -8.49
N ILE A 261 -15.96 -3.35 -9.65
CA ILE A 261 -14.83 -3.09 -10.56
C ILE A 261 -15.35 -2.31 -11.76
N VAL A 262 -14.70 -1.21 -12.10
CA VAL A 262 -14.98 -0.40 -13.29
C VAL A 262 -13.79 -0.45 -14.24
N ASP A 263 -14.00 -0.93 -15.45
CA ASP A 263 -12.98 -0.92 -16.50
C ASP A 263 -13.10 0.37 -17.30
N GLY A 264 -12.14 1.30 -17.09
CA GLY A 264 -12.00 2.55 -17.82
C GLY A 264 -10.94 2.47 -18.93
N GLY A 265 -10.42 1.28 -19.24
CA GLY A 265 -9.27 1.07 -20.13
C GLY A 265 -9.59 0.85 -21.61
N ASN A 266 -10.77 1.24 -22.12
CA ASN A 266 -11.21 1.04 -23.50
C ASN A 266 -11.27 -0.43 -23.93
N SER A 267 -11.78 -1.31 -23.09
CA SER A 267 -12.02 -2.72 -23.44
C SER A 267 -13.11 -2.84 -24.48
N HIS A 268 -13.00 -3.90 -25.29
CA HIS A 268 -14.07 -4.23 -26.24
C HIS A 268 -15.32 -4.70 -25.49
N TYR A 269 -16.50 -4.26 -25.89
CA TYR A 269 -17.76 -4.52 -25.19
C TYR A 269 -18.05 -6.01 -24.96
N LEU A 270 -17.64 -6.91 -25.87
CA LEU A 270 -17.77 -8.36 -25.70
C LEU A 270 -16.94 -8.90 -24.55
N ASP A 271 -15.74 -8.32 -24.32
CA ASP A 271 -14.92 -8.68 -23.15
C ASP A 271 -15.58 -8.19 -21.87
N THR A 272 -16.17 -7.00 -21.88
CA THR A 272 -16.93 -6.47 -20.76
C THR A 272 -18.11 -7.37 -20.43
N GLN A 273 -18.90 -7.80 -21.42
CA GLN A 273 -20.03 -8.73 -21.23
C GLN A 273 -19.57 -10.06 -20.62
N ARG A 274 -18.50 -10.65 -21.16
CA ARG A 274 -17.93 -11.89 -20.64
C ARG A 274 -17.51 -11.75 -19.17
N ARG A 275 -16.82 -10.66 -18.82
CA ARG A 275 -16.38 -10.37 -17.44
C ARG A 275 -17.55 -10.17 -16.50
N VAL A 276 -18.59 -9.45 -16.91
CA VAL A 276 -19.82 -9.30 -16.13
C VAL A 276 -20.40 -10.67 -15.76
N GLN A 277 -20.58 -11.56 -16.76
CA GLN A 277 -21.16 -12.91 -16.54
C GLN A 277 -20.32 -13.77 -15.58
N VAL A 278 -18.99 -13.65 -15.64
CA VAL A 278 -18.09 -14.42 -14.76
C VAL A 278 -18.12 -13.88 -13.33
N LEU A 279 -18.10 -12.56 -13.16
CA LEU A 279 -18.01 -11.92 -11.85
C LEU A 279 -19.36 -11.90 -11.11
N GLU A 280 -20.47 -11.87 -11.84
CA GLU A 280 -21.81 -11.97 -11.27
C GLU A 280 -22.02 -13.28 -10.49
N LYS A 281 -21.43 -14.39 -10.95
CA LYS A 281 -21.46 -15.68 -10.22
C LYS A 281 -20.77 -15.60 -8.85
N ARG A 282 -19.88 -14.65 -8.68
CA ARG A 282 -19.18 -14.33 -7.42
C ARG A 282 -19.83 -13.17 -6.66
N LYS A 283 -20.96 -12.64 -7.19
CA LYS A 283 -21.68 -11.47 -6.68
C LYS A 283 -20.81 -10.21 -6.62
N ILE A 284 -19.77 -10.16 -7.45
CA ILE A 284 -18.92 -8.98 -7.68
C ILE A 284 -19.47 -8.27 -8.90
N VAL A 285 -19.59 -6.97 -8.81
CA VAL A 285 -20.14 -6.15 -9.88
C VAL A 285 -19.03 -5.69 -10.81
N PHE A 286 -19.19 -5.89 -12.12
CA PHE A 286 -18.28 -5.38 -13.13
C PHE A 286 -19.02 -4.40 -14.05
N ALA A 287 -18.35 -3.31 -14.40
CA ALA A 287 -18.89 -2.31 -15.30
C ALA A 287 -17.79 -1.81 -16.26
N GLY A 288 -18.18 -1.43 -17.47
CA GLY A 288 -17.31 -0.66 -18.36
C GLY A 288 -17.62 0.83 -18.25
N CYS A 289 -16.61 1.68 -18.38
CA CYS A 289 -16.80 3.12 -18.44
C CYS A 289 -15.89 3.73 -19.50
N GLY A 290 -16.46 4.18 -20.60
CA GLY A 290 -15.73 4.97 -21.58
C GLY A 290 -15.32 6.31 -20.98
N VAL A 291 -14.03 6.64 -21.08
CA VAL A 291 -13.46 7.90 -20.57
C VAL A 291 -12.96 8.72 -21.76
N SER A 292 -13.72 9.71 -22.18
CA SER A 292 -13.41 10.56 -23.33
C SER A 292 -12.93 11.95 -22.91
N GLY A 293 -11.87 12.43 -23.57
CA GLY A 293 -11.26 13.74 -23.28
C GLY A 293 -9.74 13.71 -23.12
N GLY A 294 -9.12 12.50 -23.27
CA GLY A 294 -7.67 12.32 -23.14
C GLY A 294 -7.16 12.68 -21.75
N ALA A 295 -5.88 12.98 -21.65
CA ALA A 295 -5.23 13.30 -20.37
C ALA A 295 -5.84 14.49 -19.65
N LEU A 296 -6.19 15.55 -20.39
CA LEU A 296 -6.83 16.75 -19.83
C LEU A 296 -8.25 16.45 -19.34
N GLY A 297 -9.01 15.65 -20.11
CA GLY A 297 -10.33 15.21 -19.68
C GLY A 297 -10.29 14.38 -18.42
N ALA A 298 -9.40 13.39 -18.34
CA ALA A 298 -9.21 12.59 -17.13
C ALA A 298 -8.90 13.48 -15.91
N ARG A 299 -8.10 14.52 -16.08
CA ARG A 299 -7.68 15.41 -14.99
C ARG A 299 -8.73 16.46 -14.60
N TYR A 300 -9.43 17.04 -15.54
CA TYR A 300 -10.28 18.22 -15.29
C TYR A 300 -11.75 18.02 -15.64
N GLY A 301 -12.14 16.85 -16.11
CA GLY A 301 -13.49 16.48 -16.46
C GLY A 301 -13.57 15.78 -17.81
N ALA A 302 -13.86 14.50 -17.78
CA ALA A 302 -14.09 13.66 -18.96
C ALA A 302 -15.59 13.53 -19.28
N SER A 303 -15.93 13.26 -20.53
CA SER A 303 -17.23 12.67 -20.85
C SER A 303 -17.18 11.18 -20.48
N LEU A 304 -18.12 10.72 -19.63
CA LEU A 304 -18.12 9.40 -19.06
C LEU A 304 -19.33 8.59 -19.53
N MET A 305 -19.08 7.46 -20.19
CA MET A 305 -20.12 6.57 -20.71
C MET A 305 -20.12 5.27 -19.88
N PHE A 306 -21.08 5.16 -18.97
CA PHE A 306 -21.13 4.05 -18.02
C PHE A 306 -22.05 2.95 -18.48
N GLY A 307 -21.54 1.73 -18.62
CA GLY A 307 -22.29 0.52 -18.89
C GLY A 307 -22.07 -0.54 -17.82
N GLY A 308 -23.15 -1.09 -17.28
CA GLY A 308 -23.12 -2.07 -16.19
C GLY A 308 -24.43 -2.12 -15.46
N SER A 309 -24.49 -2.81 -14.32
CA SER A 309 -25.75 -2.91 -13.57
C SER A 309 -26.23 -1.56 -13.03
N PRO A 310 -27.58 -1.33 -12.92
CA PRO A 310 -28.11 -0.11 -12.31
C PRO A 310 -27.61 0.12 -10.88
N ARG A 311 -27.33 -0.97 -10.14
CA ARG A 311 -26.76 -0.90 -8.79
C ARG A 311 -25.34 -0.30 -8.81
N ALA A 312 -24.49 -0.73 -9.75
CA ALA A 312 -23.13 -0.17 -9.91
C ALA A 312 -23.18 1.30 -10.26
N TYR A 313 -24.03 1.67 -11.21
CA TYR A 313 -24.23 3.06 -11.58
C TYR A 313 -24.69 3.92 -10.39
N GLY A 314 -25.66 3.43 -9.60
CA GLY A 314 -26.11 4.11 -8.39
C GLY A 314 -25.01 4.37 -7.37
N LEU A 315 -24.14 3.38 -7.15
CA LEU A 315 -22.99 3.49 -6.23
C LEU A 315 -21.92 4.48 -6.72
N LEU A 316 -21.73 4.56 -8.02
CA LEU A 316 -20.69 5.42 -8.64
C LEU A 316 -21.21 6.81 -9.05
N ARG A 317 -22.51 6.99 -9.20
CA ARG A 317 -23.12 8.24 -9.65
C ARG A 317 -22.66 9.48 -8.86
N PRO A 318 -22.51 9.46 -7.51
CA PRO A 318 -21.97 10.60 -6.79
C PRO A 318 -20.56 11.00 -7.25
N ILE A 319 -19.70 10.01 -7.54
CA ILE A 319 -18.36 10.24 -8.05
C ILE A 319 -18.42 10.75 -9.50
N LEU A 320 -19.17 10.07 -10.38
CA LEU A 320 -19.33 10.44 -11.78
C LEU A 320 -19.84 11.88 -11.93
N ASN A 321 -20.81 12.28 -11.10
CA ASN A 321 -21.35 13.64 -11.09
C ASN A 321 -20.28 14.72 -10.89
N LEU A 322 -19.25 14.43 -10.11
CA LEU A 322 -18.24 15.42 -9.75
C LEU A 322 -17.03 15.38 -10.68
N ILE A 323 -16.58 14.19 -11.10
CA ILE A 323 -15.39 14.06 -11.94
C ILE A 323 -15.65 14.23 -13.44
N ALA A 324 -16.90 14.17 -13.89
CA ALA A 324 -17.25 14.41 -15.28
C ALA A 324 -17.09 15.88 -15.67
N ALA A 325 -16.84 16.12 -16.95
CA ALA A 325 -16.97 17.46 -17.54
C ALA A 325 -18.36 18.05 -17.25
N LYS A 326 -18.45 19.36 -17.30
CA LYS A 326 -19.73 20.08 -17.17
C LYS A 326 -20.10 20.71 -18.49
N ASP A 327 -21.39 20.66 -18.85
CA ASP A 327 -21.93 21.44 -19.96
C ASP A 327 -22.03 22.93 -19.61
N ALA A 328 -22.49 23.74 -20.54
CA ALA A 328 -22.68 25.21 -20.36
C ALA A 328 -23.69 25.56 -19.23
N LEU A 329 -24.55 24.61 -18.83
CA LEU A 329 -25.53 24.78 -17.77
C LEU A 329 -25.05 24.19 -16.43
N GLY A 330 -23.82 23.64 -16.40
CA GLY A 330 -23.25 23.01 -15.20
C GLY A 330 -23.67 21.54 -14.99
N ASN A 331 -24.37 20.92 -15.94
CA ASN A 331 -24.74 19.50 -15.82
C ASN A 331 -23.55 18.61 -16.10
N PRO A 332 -23.40 17.50 -15.35
CA PRO A 332 -22.30 16.59 -15.55
C PRO A 332 -22.46 15.77 -16.84
N CYS A 333 -21.40 15.74 -17.65
CA CYS A 333 -21.33 14.99 -18.91
C CYS A 333 -21.06 13.51 -18.66
N HIS A 334 -22.00 12.80 -18.04
CA HIS A 334 -21.98 11.33 -17.98
C HIS A 334 -23.37 10.74 -18.25
N ALA A 335 -23.38 9.54 -18.79
CA ALA A 335 -24.61 8.83 -19.11
C ALA A 335 -24.53 7.35 -18.70
N TYR A 336 -25.67 6.80 -18.26
CA TYR A 336 -25.88 5.38 -18.13
C TYR A 336 -26.34 4.82 -19.48
N LEU A 337 -25.54 3.95 -20.08
CA LEU A 337 -25.79 3.42 -21.43
C LEU A 337 -26.53 2.08 -21.42
N GLY A 338 -26.69 1.43 -20.28
CA GLY A 338 -27.36 0.15 -20.17
C GLY A 338 -26.59 -0.88 -19.33
N SER A 339 -27.16 -2.08 -19.21
CA SER A 339 -26.62 -3.14 -18.36
C SER A 339 -25.50 -3.96 -19.00
N GLU A 340 -25.27 -3.82 -20.29
CA GLU A 340 -24.41 -4.75 -21.07
C GLU A 340 -22.95 -4.25 -21.25
N GLY A 341 -22.58 -3.20 -20.61
CA GLY A 341 -21.26 -2.56 -20.73
C GLY A 341 -21.25 -1.37 -21.69
N ALA A 342 -20.19 -0.55 -21.59
CA ALA A 342 -19.94 0.60 -22.45
C ALA A 342 -18.63 0.42 -23.20
#